data_e769585beb739c42202fe49cbf561a0d
#
_entry.id   e769585beb739c42202fe49cbf561a0d
#
_cell.length_a   1.000
_cell.length_b   1.000
_cell.length_c   1.000
_cell.angle_alpha   90.00
_cell.angle_beta   90.00
_cell.angle_gamma   90.00
#
_symmetry.space_group_name_H-M   'P 1'
#
loop_
_entity.id
_entity.type
_entity.pdbx_description
1 polymer ?
#
loop_
_entity_poly.entity_id
_entity_poly.type
_entity_poly.pdbx_seq_one_letter_code
_entity_poly.pdbx_strand_id
1 'polypeptide(L)'
;MPRIISISMIIAVMLQSMTACGQSARAPSTEDTCADDAPAVALTAEEAALYDSTVGVLLTQELWTDRDIYDTAHALMVPMHYAFAAGDMEKIDAFAAFFDRFAADVTGADQYSFQEQGALNRLQFYYFTTQFMVLCAESGCPEKVPEGLLPMIEPQVETVFSEWPSNWKSEPTRREHFYQVLAGKQYPYSYYSIIDDVDMYILAILCDLGVYRQKTGTELTAVETEAAEIAYKLLASPLLNEETENGGWVFQRGVWWDHPNFAYADYQAILPDMEPKPRRDVTWDSSHFTRMAACIISWRNAQPTQKRYALIEKRRAQLATQFASEICKKVNGYWLATTFIDGTNGVFRKYSGYENSAHILIGWWSLLGDVRIRQIYTEILKEFPLGANRDTNPYFDFATIRDQNPFYDADTGYDLGMYQCMVMCASKLPCASRS
;
A
#
# COMPACT_ATOMS: atom_id res chain seq x y z
N MET A 1 -2.10 39.11 23.56
CA MET A 1 -3.44 38.83 22.98
C MET A 1 -3.21 38.44 21.54
N PRO A 2 -3.27 37.16 21.19
CA PRO A 2 -3.16 36.72 19.81
C PRO A 2 -4.56 36.72 19.16
N ARG A 3 -4.59 37.19 17.92
CA ARG A 3 -5.80 37.27 17.11
C ARG A 3 -6.20 35.87 16.62
N ILE A 4 -7.38 35.42 17.03
CA ILE A 4 -8.06 34.28 16.46
C ILE A 4 -8.59 34.72 15.08
N ILE A 5 -7.99 34.24 14.00
CA ILE A 5 -8.53 34.40 12.64
C ILE A 5 -9.48 33.21 12.39
N SER A 6 -10.72 33.54 12.16
CA SER A 6 -11.86 32.63 11.97
C SER A 6 -11.74 31.90 10.64
N ILE A 7 -11.63 30.55 10.69
CA ILE A 7 -11.62 29.62 9.56
C ILE A 7 -13.03 29.41 8.93
N SER A 8 -14.00 30.23 9.29
CA SER A 8 -15.41 30.00 8.94
C SER A 8 -15.86 30.44 7.54
N MET A 9 -14.96 30.80 6.62
CA MET A 9 -15.37 31.40 5.34
C MET A 9 -15.12 30.57 4.07
N ILE A 10 -14.51 29.39 4.16
CA ILE A 10 -14.21 28.56 2.97
C ILE A 10 -15.26 27.47 2.71
N ILE A 11 -16.05 27.09 3.71
CA ILE A 11 -17.05 26.00 3.56
C ILE A 11 -18.32 26.44 2.79
N ALA A 12 -18.58 27.74 2.66
CA ALA A 12 -19.84 28.24 2.08
C ALA A 12 -19.88 28.25 0.54
N VAL A 13 -18.76 28.03 -0.15
CA VAL A 13 -18.72 28.12 -1.64
C VAL A 13 -18.90 26.77 -2.32
N MET A 14 -18.71 25.63 -1.64
CA MET A 14 -18.84 24.30 -2.27
C MET A 14 -20.25 23.68 -2.22
N LEU A 15 -21.20 24.28 -1.55
CA LEU A 15 -22.56 23.71 -1.37
C LEU A 15 -23.59 24.13 -2.43
N GLN A 16 -23.23 24.95 -3.42
CA GLN A 16 -24.20 25.48 -4.40
C GLN A 16 -24.13 24.93 -5.83
N SER A 17 -23.31 23.90 -6.13
CA SER A 17 -23.21 23.36 -7.51
C SER A 17 -23.42 21.84 -7.67
N MET A 18 -24.08 21.18 -6.74
CA MET A 18 -24.32 19.72 -6.83
C MET A 18 -25.68 19.35 -7.48
N THR A 19 -26.18 20.13 -8.43
CA THR A 19 -27.29 19.73 -9.30
C THR A 19 -26.92 19.93 -10.75
N ALA A 20 -26.04 19.05 -11.30
CA ALA A 20 -25.89 18.92 -12.75
C ALA A 20 -25.37 17.51 -13.11
N CYS A 21 -26.29 16.74 -13.65
CA CYS A 21 -26.14 15.75 -14.70
C CYS A 21 -24.95 14.77 -14.61
N GLY A 22 -25.26 13.54 -14.16
CA GLY A 22 -24.39 12.37 -14.33
C GLY A 22 -24.13 12.08 -15.82
N GLN A 23 -23.01 12.51 -16.33
CA GLN A 23 -22.36 11.84 -17.44
C GLN A 23 -21.30 10.92 -16.83
N SER A 24 -21.67 9.63 -16.73
CA SER A 24 -20.71 8.55 -16.50
C SER A 24 -19.61 8.69 -17.58
N ALA A 25 -18.42 9.10 -17.17
CA ALA A 25 -17.26 9.04 -18.02
C ALA A 25 -17.06 7.56 -18.37
N ARG A 26 -17.25 7.22 -19.64
CA ARG A 26 -17.04 5.90 -20.21
C ARG A 26 -15.59 5.51 -19.88
N ALA A 27 -15.40 4.35 -19.26
CA ALA A 27 -14.07 3.78 -19.05
C ALA A 27 -13.27 3.83 -20.34
N PRO A 28 -11.96 4.13 -20.32
CA PRO A 28 -11.14 4.18 -21.52
C PRO A 28 -11.29 2.87 -22.30
N SER A 29 -11.44 3.00 -23.62
CA SER A 29 -11.63 1.86 -24.51
C SER A 29 -10.45 0.89 -24.43
N THR A 30 -10.72 -0.39 -24.51
CA THR A 30 -9.83 -1.54 -24.34
C THR A 30 -8.74 -1.69 -25.42
N GLU A 31 -8.37 -0.63 -26.16
CA GLU A 31 -7.45 -0.74 -27.30
C GLU A 31 -5.98 -0.44 -26.99
N ASP A 32 -5.65 0.10 -25.79
CA ASP A 32 -4.25 0.18 -25.35
C ASP A 32 -3.83 -1.12 -24.67
N THR A 33 -3.59 -2.15 -25.47
CA THR A 33 -2.96 -3.39 -24.98
C THR A 33 -1.51 -3.09 -24.67
N CYS A 34 -1.12 -3.18 -23.37
CA CYS A 34 0.29 -3.37 -23.06
C CYS A 34 0.76 -4.63 -23.82
N ALA A 35 1.85 -4.52 -24.57
CA ALA A 35 2.51 -5.71 -25.07
C ALA A 35 2.91 -6.56 -23.86
N ASP A 36 2.57 -7.85 -23.92
CA ASP A 36 2.98 -8.80 -22.88
C ASP A 36 4.50 -8.68 -22.72
N ASP A 37 4.98 -8.59 -21.48
CA ASP A 37 6.39 -8.46 -21.11
C ASP A 37 7.11 -7.15 -21.55
N ALA A 38 6.37 -6.05 -21.77
CA ALA A 38 7.04 -4.77 -22.00
C ALA A 38 7.83 -4.35 -20.74
N PRO A 39 9.15 -4.06 -20.87
CA PRO A 39 9.95 -3.58 -19.75
C PRO A 39 9.41 -2.26 -19.20
N ALA A 40 9.86 -1.87 -18.01
CA ALA A 40 9.57 -0.55 -17.48
C ALA A 40 9.98 0.54 -18.48
N VAL A 41 9.20 1.60 -18.53
CA VAL A 41 9.53 2.74 -19.40
C VAL A 41 10.74 3.47 -18.85
N ALA A 42 11.80 3.66 -19.65
CA ALA A 42 13.01 4.36 -19.24
C ALA A 42 12.73 5.80 -18.80
N LEU A 43 13.50 6.29 -17.81
CA LEU A 43 13.46 7.69 -17.39
C LEU A 43 14.09 8.58 -18.48
N THR A 44 13.52 9.76 -18.69
CA THR A 44 14.22 10.85 -19.37
C THR A 44 15.36 11.37 -18.49
N ALA A 45 16.26 12.21 -19.02
CA ALA A 45 17.34 12.79 -18.23
C ALA A 45 16.83 13.65 -17.06
N GLU A 46 15.71 14.36 -17.25
CA GLU A 46 15.07 15.17 -16.18
C GLU A 46 14.46 14.27 -15.08
N GLU A 47 13.79 13.21 -15.47
CA GLU A 47 13.21 12.22 -14.53
C GLU A 47 14.30 11.45 -13.77
N ALA A 48 15.43 11.14 -14.42
CA ALA A 48 16.57 10.53 -13.74
C ALA A 48 17.17 11.50 -12.71
N ALA A 49 17.34 12.78 -13.07
CA ALA A 49 17.80 13.79 -12.11
C ALA A 49 16.84 13.96 -10.93
N LEU A 50 15.52 13.89 -11.15
CA LEU A 50 14.53 13.89 -10.07
C LEU A 50 14.68 12.66 -9.17
N TYR A 51 14.84 11.47 -9.76
CA TYR A 51 15.06 10.24 -9.00
C TYR A 51 16.31 10.35 -8.13
N ASP A 52 17.42 10.81 -8.68
CA ASP A 52 18.71 10.91 -7.98
C ASP A 52 18.66 11.96 -6.86
N SER A 53 17.97 13.09 -7.07
CA SER A 53 17.82 14.15 -6.08
C SER A 53 16.81 13.84 -4.96
N THR A 54 16.01 12.81 -5.11
CA THR A 54 14.98 12.41 -4.14
C THR A 54 15.30 11.00 -3.58
N VAL A 55 14.99 9.96 -4.31
CA VAL A 55 15.23 8.56 -3.90
C VAL A 55 16.73 8.31 -3.64
N GLY A 56 17.60 8.78 -4.54
CA GLY A 56 19.05 8.64 -4.38
C GLY A 56 19.56 9.25 -3.08
N VAL A 57 19.05 10.42 -2.71
CA VAL A 57 19.41 11.09 -1.44
C VAL A 57 18.90 10.29 -0.24
N LEU A 58 17.64 9.81 -0.26
CA LEU A 58 17.09 9.00 0.83
C LEU A 58 17.87 7.72 1.04
N LEU A 59 18.28 7.05 -0.04
CA LEU A 59 19.07 5.82 0.04
C LEU A 59 20.47 6.01 0.67
N THR A 60 20.92 7.25 0.89
CA THR A 60 22.17 7.52 1.63
C THR A 60 21.98 7.77 3.12
N GLN A 61 20.74 7.83 3.60
CA GLN A 61 20.37 8.12 4.99
C GLN A 61 20.09 6.86 5.80
N GLU A 62 20.14 6.99 7.12
CA GLU A 62 19.78 5.95 8.08
C GLU A 62 18.31 6.13 8.48
N LEU A 63 17.40 5.58 7.68
CA LEU A 63 15.96 5.77 7.79
C LEU A 63 15.24 4.58 8.45
N TRP A 64 15.80 4.02 9.51
CA TRP A 64 15.25 2.87 10.23
C TRP A 64 15.06 3.09 11.72
N THR A 65 14.98 4.35 12.14
CA THR A 65 14.69 4.76 13.51
C THR A 65 13.30 5.37 13.63
N ASP A 66 12.70 5.28 14.78
CA ASP A 66 11.39 5.86 15.10
C ASP A 66 10.34 5.61 13.99
N ARG A 67 9.72 6.68 13.51
CA ARG A 67 8.72 6.62 12.46
C ARG A 67 9.32 6.56 11.05
N ASP A 68 10.59 6.87 10.89
CA ASP A 68 11.25 6.92 9.58
C ASP A 68 11.15 5.58 8.85
N ILE A 69 11.22 4.44 9.56
CA ILE A 69 11.04 3.11 8.98
C ILE A 69 9.69 2.95 8.25
N TYR A 70 8.62 3.49 8.82
CA TYR A 70 7.29 3.40 8.25
C TYR A 70 7.16 4.22 6.97
N ASP A 71 7.62 5.47 7.03
CA ASP A 71 7.52 6.39 5.90
C ASP A 71 8.50 6.02 4.79
N THR A 72 9.70 5.52 5.13
CA THR A 72 10.69 4.99 4.18
C THR A 72 10.12 3.84 3.35
N ALA A 73 9.50 2.86 3.98
CA ALA A 73 8.88 1.74 3.27
C ALA A 73 7.77 2.21 2.32
N HIS A 74 6.98 3.21 2.73
CA HIS A 74 5.97 3.81 1.85
C HIS A 74 6.58 4.50 0.64
N ALA A 75 7.65 5.27 0.83
CA ALA A 75 8.22 6.10 -0.21
C ALA A 75 9.10 5.33 -1.18
N LEU A 76 9.87 4.35 -0.69
CA LEU A 76 10.87 3.64 -1.48
C LEU A 76 10.36 2.36 -2.16
N MET A 77 9.21 1.81 -1.77
CA MET A 77 8.69 0.56 -2.34
C MET A 77 8.54 0.63 -3.86
N VAL A 78 7.81 1.61 -4.38
CA VAL A 78 7.55 1.74 -5.82
C VAL A 78 8.82 2.13 -6.61
N PRO A 79 9.66 3.08 -6.16
CA PRO A 79 10.96 3.34 -6.77
C PRO A 79 11.89 2.12 -6.83
N MET A 80 11.88 1.26 -5.80
CA MET A 80 12.63 0.00 -5.80
C MET A 80 12.13 -0.94 -6.90
N HIS A 81 10.82 -1.21 -6.93
CA HIS A 81 10.23 -2.04 -7.99
C HIS A 81 10.51 -1.49 -9.39
N TYR A 82 10.51 -0.15 -9.55
CA TYR A 82 10.90 0.47 -10.80
C TYR A 82 12.34 0.17 -11.18
N ALA A 83 13.31 0.30 -10.24
CA ALA A 83 14.72 0.04 -10.51
C ALA A 83 14.95 -1.39 -11.03
N PHE A 84 14.32 -2.37 -10.40
CA PHE A 84 14.41 -3.77 -10.84
C PHE A 84 13.70 -4.01 -12.18
N ALA A 85 12.51 -3.47 -12.37
CA ALA A 85 11.76 -3.62 -13.62
C ALA A 85 12.47 -2.95 -14.81
N ALA A 86 13.23 -1.87 -14.57
CA ALA A 86 14.06 -1.21 -15.57
C ALA A 86 15.39 -1.92 -15.81
N GLY A 87 15.79 -2.85 -14.95
CA GLY A 87 17.13 -3.47 -14.98
C GLY A 87 18.25 -2.46 -14.70
N ASP A 88 17.97 -1.38 -13.95
CA ASP A 88 18.91 -0.30 -13.67
C ASP A 88 19.84 -0.72 -12.53
N MET A 89 20.98 -1.29 -12.89
CA MET A 89 21.94 -1.86 -11.94
C MET A 89 22.50 -0.82 -10.97
N GLU A 90 22.65 0.44 -11.38
CA GLU A 90 23.15 1.50 -10.50
C GLU A 90 22.16 1.79 -9.37
N LYS A 91 20.87 1.88 -9.70
CA LYS A 91 19.80 2.04 -8.70
C LYS A 91 19.64 0.81 -7.81
N ILE A 92 19.74 -0.39 -8.38
CA ILE A 92 19.70 -1.64 -7.61
C ILE A 92 20.86 -1.69 -6.62
N ASP A 93 22.07 -1.29 -7.02
CA ASP A 93 23.25 -1.22 -6.15
C ASP A 93 23.07 -0.20 -5.02
N ALA A 94 22.41 0.91 -5.29
CA ALA A 94 22.08 1.90 -4.25
C ALA A 94 21.11 1.32 -3.19
N PHE A 95 20.10 0.55 -3.60
CA PHE A 95 19.22 -0.18 -2.67
C PHE A 95 20.00 -1.27 -1.90
N ALA A 96 20.88 -2.01 -2.56
CA ALA A 96 21.71 -3.02 -1.90
C ALA A 96 22.57 -2.37 -0.81
N ALA A 97 23.23 -1.25 -1.11
CA ALA A 97 24.04 -0.50 -0.13
C ALA A 97 23.21 0.07 1.02
N PHE A 98 21.95 0.49 0.77
CA PHE A 98 21.03 0.92 1.81
C PHE A 98 20.67 -0.23 2.76
N PHE A 99 20.33 -1.40 2.24
CA PHE A 99 20.00 -2.57 3.06
C PHE A 99 21.24 -3.20 3.74
N ASP A 100 22.42 -3.04 3.16
CA ASP A 100 23.67 -3.47 3.80
C ASP A 100 23.96 -2.64 5.07
N ARG A 101 23.81 -1.31 4.99
CA ARG A 101 23.91 -0.46 6.18
C ARG A 101 22.82 -0.79 7.20
N PHE A 102 21.58 -0.96 6.77
CA PHE A 102 20.50 -1.37 7.67
C PHE A 102 20.84 -2.68 8.41
N ALA A 103 21.29 -3.70 7.69
CA ALA A 103 21.67 -4.97 8.29
C ALA A 103 22.83 -4.81 9.29
N ALA A 104 23.84 -4.01 8.94
CA ALA A 104 25.01 -3.77 9.81
C ALA A 104 24.61 -3.04 11.10
N ASP A 105 23.78 -1.99 11.02
CA ASP A 105 23.38 -1.21 12.17
C ASP A 105 22.41 -1.98 13.08
N VAL A 106 21.42 -2.66 12.50
CA VAL A 106 20.40 -3.39 13.28
C VAL A 106 20.95 -4.69 13.90
N THR A 107 22.00 -5.29 13.36
CA THR A 107 22.71 -6.40 14.01
C THR A 107 23.69 -5.94 15.06
N GLY A 108 24.00 -4.63 15.14
CA GLY A 108 24.90 -4.00 16.10
C GLY A 108 24.19 -3.47 17.35
N ALA A 109 24.68 -2.32 17.85
CA ALA A 109 24.20 -1.71 19.09
C ALA A 109 22.75 -1.20 19.01
N ASP A 110 22.26 -0.89 17.82
CA ASP A 110 20.91 -0.30 17.62
C ASP A 110 19.83 -1.36 17.34
N GLN A 111 20.15 -2.65 17.34
CA GLN A 111 19.18 -3.74 17.17
C GLN A 111 18.01 -3.63 18.16
N TYR A 112 18.29 -3.22 19.40
CA TYR A 112 17.25 -3.08 20.43
C TYR A 112 16.27 -1.98 20.08
N SER A 113 16.73 -0.80 19.67
CA SER A 113 15.89 0.33 19.27
C SER A 113 14.95 -0.07 18.13
N PHE A 114 15.45 -0.75 17.09
CA PHE A 114 14.62 -1.23 15.99
C PHE A 114 13.58 -2.26 16.44
N GLN A 115 13.92 -3.16 17.37
CA GLN A 115 12.98 -4.16 17.90
C GLN A 115 11.87 -3.54 18.73
N GLU A 116 12.10 -2.40 19.37
CA GLU A 116 11.08 -1.66 20.14
C GLU A 116 10.08 -0.90 19.28
N GLN A 117 10.34 -0.72 17.98
CA GLN A 117 9.41 -0.06 17.07
C GLN A 117 8.05 -0.78 17.07
N GLY A 118 6.97 -0.01 16.90
CA GLY A 118 5.62 -0.56 16.82
C GLY A 118 5.53 -1.68 15.76
N ALA A 119 4.78 -2.74 16.06
CA ALA A 119 4.69 -3.92 15.21
C ALA A 119 4.36 -3.57 13.74
N LEU A 120 3.43 -2.64 13.51
CA LEU A 120 3.07 -2.19 12.16
C LEU A 120 4.26 -1.59 11.43
N ASN A 121 4.96 -0.63 12.05
CA ASN A 121 6.08 0.08 11.42
C ASN A 121 7.20 -0.89 11.05
N ARG A 122 7.59 -1.75 11.99
CA ARG A 122 8.65 -2.74 11.80
C ARG A 122 8.28 -3.77 10.73
N LEU A 123 7.07 -4.31 10.75
CA LEU A 123 6.63 -5.29 9.76
C LEU A 123 6.50 -4.69 8.37
N GLN A 124 6.05 -3.44 8.25
CA GLN A 124 6.03 -2.76 6.97
C GLN A 124 7.45 -2.59 6.39
N PHE A 125 8.44 -2.25 7.24
CA PHE A 125 9.82 -2.14 6.81
C PHE A 125 10.43 -3.52 6.47
N TYR A 126 10.15 -4.55 7.24
CA TYR A 126 10.54 -5.93 6.90
C TYR A 126 9.92 -6.40 5.60
N TYR A 127 8.67 -6.03 5.33
CA TYR A 127 8.04 -6.32 4.06
C TYR A 127 8.77 -5.63 2.90
N PHE A 128 9.12 -4.36 3.05
CA PHE A 128 9.96 -3.66 2.07
C PHE A 128 11.32 -4.35 1.86
N THR A 129 11.93 -4.82 2.93
CA THR A 129 13.20 -5.57 2.88
C THR A 129 13.05 -6.92 2.16
N THR A 130 11.99 -7.68 2.46
CA THR A 130 11.79 -9.00 1.81
C THR A 130 11.40 -8.85 0.34
N GLN A 131 10.71 -7.77 -0.04
CA GLN A 131 10.50 -7.45 -1.46
C GLN A 131 11.83 -7.20 -2.18
N PHE A 132 12.78 -6.49 -1.56
CA PHE A 132 14.14 -6.36 -2.12
C PHE A 132 14.82 -7.72 -2.30
N MET A 133 14.76 -8.59 -1.30
CA MET A 133 15.36 -9.93 -1.37
C MET A 133 14.77 -10.77 -2.52
N VAL A 134 13.44 -10.77 -2.67
CA VAL A 134 12.75 -11.47 -3.76
C VAL A 134 13.14 -10.91 -5.12
N LEU A 135 13.13 -9.59 -5.27
CA LEU A 135 13.48 -8.92 -6.53
C LEU A 135 14.93 -9.20 -6.94
N CYS A 136 15.87 -9.22 -5.99
CA CYS A 136 17.26 -9.65 -6.26
C CYS A 136 17.31 -11.09 -6.77
N ALA A 137 16.61 -12.01 -6.10
CA ALA A 137 16.62 -13.42 -6.49
C ALA A 137 15.93 -13.65 -7.85
N GLU A 138 14.86 -12.95 -8.15
CA GLU A 138 14.14 -13.01 -9.44
C GLU A 138 14.96 -12.40 -10.58
N SER A 139 15.74 -11.35 -10.30
CA SER A 139 16.61 -10.69 -11.27
C SER A 139 17.97 -11.38 -11.46
N GLY A 140 18.21 -12.50 -10.77
CA GLY A 140 19.46 -13.28 -10.90
C GLY A 140 20.66 -12.64 -10.21
N CYS A 141 20.46 -11.78 -9.22
CA CYS A 141 21.50 -11.15 -8.42
C CYS A 141 21.30 -11.36 -6.89
N PRO A 142 21.06 -12.62 -6.42
CA PRO A 142 20.83 -12.88 -5.00
C PRO A 142 22.03 -12.52 -4.12
N GLU A 143 23.24 -12.44 -4.69
CA GLU A 143 24.45 -12.02 -4.00
C GLU A 143 24.45 -10.56 -3.54
N LYS A 144 23.50 -9.74 -4.02
CA LYS A 144 23.29 -8.36 -3.56
C LYS A 144 22.47 -8.28 -2.27
N VAL A 145 21.85 -9.39 -1.85
CA VAL A 145 21.14 -9.46 -0.58
C VAL A 145 22.13 -9.58 0.57
N PRO A 146 22.18 -8.63 1.52
CA PRO A 146 23.04 -8.70 2.70
C PRO A 146 22.79 -9.98 3.52
N GLU A 147 23.85 -10.69 3.87
CA GLU A 147 23.77 -11.97 4.60
C GLU A 147 23.05 -11.90 5.93
N GLY A 148 23.05 -10.71 6.59
CA GLY A 148 22.41 -10.47 7.87
C GLY A 148 20.87 -10.35 7.81
N LEU A 149 20.27 -10.11 6.65
CA LEU A 149 18.83 -9.81 6.56
C LEU A 149 17.95 -11.02 6.89
N LEU A 150 18.18 -12.15 6.25
CA LEU A 150 17.36 -13.35 6.45
C LEU A 150 17.38 -13.82 7.92
N PRO A 151 18.55 -14.05 8.56
CA PRO A 151 18.60 -14.51 9.95
C PRO A 151 18.08 -13.47 10.96
N MET A 152 17.98 -12.20 10.58
CA MET A 152 17.41 -11.16 11.41
C MET A 152 15.87 -11.14 11.31
N ILE A 153 15.31 -11.22 10.10
CA ILE A 153 13.87 -11.03 9.86
C ILE A 153 13.09 -12.29 10.23
N GLU A 154 13.53 -13.45 9.77
CA GLU A 154 12.81 -14.72 9.88
C GLU A 154 12.37 -15.03 11.32
N PRO A 155 13.27 -15.12 12.33
CA PRO A 155 12.86 -15.50 13.68
C PRO A 155 11.91 -14.49 14.33
N GLN A 156 12.04 -13.20 13.98
CA GLN A 156 11.16 -12.17 14.54
C GLN A 156 9.74 -12.28 13.96
N VAL A 157 9.61 -12.51 12.66
CA VAL A 157 8.29 -12.63 12.02
C VAL A 157 7.61 -13.94 12.40
N GLU A 158 8.38 -15.04 12.52
CA GLU A 158 7.86 -16.32 13.04
C GLU A 158 7.35 -16.18 14.47
N THR A 159 8.06 -15.46 15.34
CA THR A 159 7.62 -15.16 16.71
C THR A 159 6.31 -14.35 16.70
N VAL A 160 6.23 -13.29 15.89
CA VAL A 160 4.99 -12.47 15.78
C VAL A 160 3.82 -13.32 15.29
N PHE A 161 4.05 -14.20 14.32
CA PHE A 161 3.01 -15.10 13.80
C PHE A 161 2.54 -16.14 14.81
N SER A 162 3.49 -16.79 15.48
CA SER A 162 3.23 -18.00 16.29
C SER A 162 2.94 -17.73 17.76
N GLU A 163 3.46 -16.63 18.32
CA GLU A 163 3.46 -16.39 19.76
C GLU A 163 2.73 -15.11 20.18
N TRP A 164 2.66 -14.09 19.30
CA TRP A 164 2.07 -12.81 19.68
C TRP A 164 0.54 -12.85 19.59
N PRO A 165 -0.15 -12.22 20.55
CA PRO A 165 -1.59 -12.11 20.50
C PRO A 165 -1.99 -11.20 19.33
N SER A 166 -3.13 -11.48 18.77
CA SER A 166 -3.80 -10.58 17.86
C SER A 166 -4.30 -9.37 18.66
N ASN A 167 -3.86 -8.16 18.34
CA ASN A 167 -4.06 -6.88 19.03
C ASN A 167 -5.31 -6.82 19.96
N TRP A 168 -6.40 -6.15 19.54
CA TRP A 168 -7.69 -6.09 20.26
C TRP A 168 -8.52 -7.38 20.20
N LYS A 169 -8.01 -8.42 19.62
CA LYS A 169 -8.69 -9.69 19.38
C LYS A 169 -8.44 -10.63 20.56
N SER A 170 -9.38 -11.51 20.82
CA SER A 170 -9.33 -12.42 21.97
C SER A 170 -8.52 -13.69 21.77
N GLU A 171 -7.88 -13.85 20.59
CA GLU A 171 -7.09 -15.02 20.28
C GLU A 171 -5.69 -14.93 20.91
N PRO A 172 -5.15 -16.03 21.43
CA PRO A 172 -3.84 -16.02 22.06
C PRO A 172 -2.70 -15.76 21.08
N THR A 173 -2.85 -16.16 19.81
CA THR A 173 -1.84 -15.89 18.76
C THR A 173 -2.48 -15.43 17.46
N ARG A 174 -1.68 -14.75 16.60
CA ARG A 174 -2.13 -14.36 15.27
C ARG A 174 -2.39 -15.58 14.39
N ARG A 175 -1.57 -16.61 14.53
CA ARG A 175 -1.77 -17.89 13.84
C ARG A 175 -3.15 -18.47 14.12
N GLU A 176 -3.56 -18.56 15.39
CA GLU A 176 -4.89 -19.03 15.77
C GLU A 176 -5.99 -18.12 15.28
N HIS A 177 -5.75 -16.80 15.28
CA HIS A 177 -6.70 -15.83 14.74
C HIS A 177 -7.05 -16.13 13.27
N PHE A 178 -6.07 -16.37 12.40
CA PHE A 178 -6.33 -16.73 11.00
C PHE A 178 -7.26 -17.96 10.89
N TYR A 179 -6.99 -19.01 11.67
CA TYR A 179 -7.81 -20.22 11.64
C TYR A 179 -9.22 -19.99 12.16
N GLN A 180 -9.38 -19.19 13.20
CA GLN A 180 -10.70 -18.87 13.76
C GLN A 180 -11.53 -18.02 12.79
N VAL A 181 -10.93 -17.05 12.13
CA VAL A 181 -11.59 -16.25 11.07
C VAL A 181 -12.00 -17.14 9.90
N LEU A 182 -11.13 -18.02 9.42
CA LEU A 182 -11.43 -18.97 8.36
C LEU A 182 -12.53 -19.97 8.75
N ALA A 183 -12.63 -20.31 10.04
CA ALA A 183 -13.71 -21.16 10.56
C ALA A 183 -15.04 -20.39 10.77
N GLY A 184 -15.07 -19.08 10.55
CA GLY A 184 -16.26 -18.25 10.73
C GLY A 184 -16.64 -18.03 12.19
N LYS A 185 -15.65 -18.03 13.09
CA LYS A 185 -15.88 -17.74 14.52
C LYS A 185 -16.59 -16.41 14.69
N GLN A 186 -17.63 -16.41 15.51
CA GLN A 186 -18.34 -15.20 15.88
C GLN A 186 -17.67 -14.54 17.08
N TYR A 187 -17.49 -13.22 17.00
CA TYR A 187 -16.90 -12.38 18.04
C TYR A 187 -17.91 -11.40 18.62
N PRO A 188 -17.69 -10.86 19.83
CA PRO A 188 -18.54 -9.82 20.41
C PRO A 188 -18.64 -8.55 19.55
N TYR A 189 -17.55 -8.22 18.86
CA TYR A 189 -17.48 -7.13 17.89
C TYR A 189 -17.03 -7.69 16.54
N SER A 190 -17.63 -7.23 15.44
CA SER A 190 -17.32 -7.74 14.12
C SER A 190 -15.86 -7.50 13.73
N TYR A 191 -15.31 -6.34 14.08
CA TYR A 191 -13.92 -6.00 13.80
C TYR A 191 -12.88 -6.87 14.52
N TYR A 192 -13.29 -7.71 15.47
CA TYR A 192 -12.39 -8.73 16.04
C TYR A 192 -12.08 -9.86 15.07
N SER A 193 -12.84 -10.01 13.99
CA SER A 193 -12.58 -10.96 12.92
C SER A 193 -11.76 -10.38 11.76
N ILE A 194 -11.29 -9.14 11.87
CA ILE A 194 -10.55 -8.51 10.78
C ILE A 194 -9.18 -9.17 10.57
N ILE A 195 -8.81 -9.33 9.33
CA ILE A 195 -7.42 -9.57 8.91
C ILE A 195 -6.85 -8.18 8.63
N ASP A 196 -6.15 -7.62 9.60
CA ASP A 196 -5.66 -6.25 9.53
C ASP A 196 -4.36 -6.11 8.71
N ASP A 197 -3.83 -4.91 8.60
CA ASP A 197 -2.63 -4.62 7.86
C ASP A 197 -1.37 -5.28 8.45
N VAL A 198 -1.30 -5.47 9.76
CA VAL A 198 -0.25 -6.24 10.43
C VAL A 198 -0.32 -7.71 10.01
N ASP A 199 -1.52 -8.29 9.97
CA ASP A 199 -1.77 -9.66 9.52
C ASP A 199 -1.37 -9.83 8.03
N MET A 200 -1.69 -8.84 7.19
CA MET A 200 -1.29 -8.84 5.78
C MET A 200 0.23 -8.88 5.62
N TYR A 201 0.96 -8.05 6.38
CA TYR A 201 2.42 -8.01 6.31
C TYR A 201 3.08 -9.30 6.81
N ILE A 202 2.59 -9.88 7.91
CA ILE A 202 3.13 -11.15 8.41
C ILE A 202 3.07 -12.23 7.32
N LEU A 203 1.89 -12.41 6.71
CA LEU A 203 1.73 -13.41 5.66
C LEU A 203 2.56 -13.06 4.41
N ALA A 204 2.66 -11.78 4.04
CA ALA A 204 3.41 -11.35 2.88
C ALA A 204 4.92 -11.56 3.07
N ILE A 205 5.47 -11.22 4.24
CA ILE A 205 6.87 -11.45 4.57
C ILE A 205 7.21 -12.94 4.53
N LEU A 206 6.41 -13.79 5.20
CA LEU A 206 6.64 -15.24 5.21
C LEU A 206 6.52 -15.85 3.80
N CYS A 207 5.59 -15.36 2.99
CA CYS A 207 5.50 -15.74 1.58
C CYS A 207 6.75 -15.33 0.78
N ASP A 208 7.24 -14.11 0.97
CA ASP A 208 8.45 -13.61 0.30
C ASP A 208 9.69 -14.40 0.70
N LEU A 209 9.86 -14.70 1.99
CA LEU A 209 10.96 -15.53 2.47
C LEU A 209 10.92 -16.92 1.81
N GLY A 210 9.73 -17.51 1.68
CA GLY A 210 9.55 -18.78 0.97
C GLY A 210 9.90 -18.67 -0.52
N VAL A 211 9.51 -17.61 -1.21
CA VAL A 211 9.89 -17.35 -2.61
C VAL A 211 11.41 -17.18 -2.74
N TYR A 212 12.02 -16.38 -1.86
CA TYR A 212 13.46 -16.17 -1.84
C TYR A 212 14.23 -17.49 -1.66
N ARG A 213 13.82 -18.35 -0.71
CA ARG A 213 14.41 -19.68 -0.51
C ARG A 213 14.32 -20.56 -1.75
N GLN A 214 13.14 -20.62 -2.37
CA GLN A 214 12.95 -21.39 -3.61
C GLN A 214 13.86 -20.92 -4.73
N LYS A 215 14.00 -19.61 -4.90
CA LYS A 215 14.84 -19.00 -5.94
C LYS A 215 16.33 -19.22 -5.70
N THR A 216 16.75 -19.29 -4.43
CA THR A 216 18.15 -19.54 -4.01
C THR A 216 18.47 -21.03 -3.77
N GLY A 217 17.50 -21.92 -4.01
CA GLY A 217 17.69 -23.38 -3.88
C GLY A 217 17.71 -23.89 -2.44
N THR A 218 17.11 -23.15 -1.51
CA THR A 218 16.99 -23.54 -0.09
C THR A 218 15.58 -24.09 0.18
N GLU A 219 15.48 -25.05 1.10
CA GLU A 219 14.17 -25.63 1.48
C GLU A 219 13.29 -24.64 2.23
N LEU A 220 11.97 -24.75 1.99
CA LEU A 220 10.96 -23.98 2.70
C LEU A 220 10.86 -24.43 4.16
N THR A 221 10.61 -23.48 5.06
CA THR A 221 10.19 -23.80 6.43
C THR A 221 8.72 -24.24 6.48
N ALA A 222 8.34 -24.88 7.57
CA ALA A 222 6.95 -25.25 7.81
C ALA A 222 6.06 -24.00 7.95
N VAL A 223 6.58 -22.91 8.52
CA VAL A 223 5.87 -21.65 8.75
C VAL A 223 5.62 -20.92 7.43
N GLU A 224 6.60 -20.86 6.54
CA GLU A 224 6.46 -20.28 5.20
C GLU A 224 5.40 -21.03 4.37
N THR A 225 5.44 -22.36 4.42
CA THR A 225 4.44 -23.22 3.76
C THR A 225 3.04 -22.97 4.32
N GLU A 226 2.90 -22.86 5.64
CA GLU A 226 1.64 -22.58 6.31
C GLU A 226 1.11 -21.18 5.98
N ALA A 227 1.98 -20.16 5.94
CA ALA A 227 1.60 -18.80 5.58
C ALA A 227 1.03 -18.72 4.16
N ALA A 228 1.67 -19.39 3.19
CA ALA A 228 1.16 -19.48 1.82
C ALA A 228 -0.20 -20.20 1.75
N GLU A 229 -0.42 -21.25 2.56
CA GLU A 229 -1.70 -21.94 2.67
C GLU A 229 -2.79 -21.04 3.27
N ILE A 230 -2.49 -20.29 4.33
CA ILE A 230 -3.41 -19.35 4.97
C ILE A 230 -3.79 -18.24 3.97
N ALA A 231 -2.81 -17.62 3.31
CA ALA A 231 -3.05 -16.58 2.31
C ALA A 231 -4.01 -17.07 1.20
N TYR A 232 -3.78 -18.29 0.69
CA TYR A 232 -4.70 -18.90 -0.27
C TYR A 232 -6.11 -19.10 0.30
N LYS A 233 -6.25 -19.62 1.52
CA LYS A 233 -7.56 -19.88 2.14
C LYS A 233 -8.32 -18.58 2.41
N LEU A 234 -7.63 -17.51 2.83
CA LEU A 234 -8.25 -16.20 3.02
C LEU A 234 -8.88 -15.68 1.72
N LEU A 235 -8.15 -15.77 0.60
CA LEU A 235 -8.64 -15.28 -0.69
C LEU A 235 -9.62 -16.25 -1.38
N ALA A 236 -9.65 -17.52 -0.99
CA ALA A 236 -10.60 -18.50 -1.47
C ALA A 236 -11.92 -18.52 -0.66
N SER A 237 -11.92 -17.99 0.56
CA SER A 237 -13.07 -18.07 1.47
C SER A 237 -14.24 -17.23 0.96
N PRO A 238 -15.43 -17.82 0.74
CA PRO A 238 -16.62 -17.04 0.37
C PRO A 238 -17.12 -16.14 1.51
N LEU A 239 -16.69 -16.37 2.75
CA LEU A 239 -17.05 -15.54 3.90
C LEU A 239 -16.34 -14.19 3.92
N LEU A 240 -15.18 -14.10 3.25
CA LEU A 240 -14.32 -12.93 3.31
C LEU A 240 -14.28 -12.13 1.99
N ASN A 241 -14.78 -12.72 0.91
CA ASN A 241 -14.58 -12.21 -0.43
C ASN A 241 -15.90 -12.02 -1.16
N GLU A 242 -16.12 -10.83 -1.70
CA GLU A 242 -17.26 -10.48 -2.52
C GLU A 242 -16.79 -10.02 -3.91
N GLU A 243 -17.35 -10.60 -4.96
CA GLU A 243 -17.16 -10.11 -6.33
C GLU A 243 -18.22 -9.05 -6.61
N THR A 244 -17.79 -7.89 -7.09
CA THR A 244 -18.69 -6.79 -7.40
C THR A 244 -19.29 -6.93 -8.80
N GLU A 245 -20.42 -6.26 -9.07
CA GLU A 245 -21.12 -6.34 -10.36
C GLU A 245 -20.26 -5.91 -11.56
N ASN A 246 -19.30 -5.01 -11.34
CA ASN A 246 -18.35 -4.55 -12.35
C ASN A 246 -17.14 -5.50 -12.54
N GLY A 247 -17.14 -6.66 -11.89
CA GLY A 247 -16.03 -7.63 -11.93
C GLY A 247 -14.86 -7.27 -11.01
N GLY A 248 -15.04 -6.34 -10.10
CA GLY A 248 -14.08 -6.02 -9.04
C GLY A 248 -14.17 -6.98 -7.86
N TRP A 249 -13.47 -6.63 -6.78
CA TRP A 249 -13.40 -7.43 -5.57
C TRP A 249 -13.35 -6.54 -4.32
N VAL A 250 -14.14 -6.92 -3.33
CA VAL A 250 -14.15 -6.32 -1.98
C VAL A 250 -13.82 -7.39 -0.96
N PHE A 251 -12.87 -7.07 -0.07
CA PHE A 251 -12.42 -7.93 1.02
C PHE A 251 -13.08 -7.52 2.33
N GLN A 252 -13.66 -8.49 3.03
CA GLN A 252 -14.24 -8.33 4.37
C GLN A 252 -15.28 -7.18 4.49
N ARG A 253 -16.27 -7.12 3.60
CA ARG A 253 -17.37 -6.17 3.71
C ARG A 253 -18.12 -6.35 5.04
N GLY A 254 -18.44 -5.23 5.70
CA GLY A 254 -19.25 -5.19 6.91
C GLY A 254 -18.52 -5.64 8.18
N VAL A 255 -17.20 -5.88 8.13
CA VAL A 255 -16.44 -6.28 9.32
C VAL A 255 -16.10 -5.09 10.22
N TRP A 256 -15.97 -3.91 9.65
CA TRP A 256 -15.57 -2.69 10.36
C TRP A 256 -16.73 -1.89 10.99
N TRP A 257 -17.99 -2.28 10.78
CA TRP A 257 -19.13 -1.41 11.06
C TRP A 257 -19.26 -0.97 12.54
N ASP A 258 -18.83 -1.78 13.49
CA ASP A 258 -18.88 -1.48 14.93
C ASP A 258 -17.51 -1.02 15.50
N HIS A 259 -16.52 -0.78 14.64
CA HIS A 259 -15.24 -0.21 15.06
C HIS A 259 -15.37 1.32 15.24
N PRO A 260 -14.79 1.92 16.31
CA PRO A 260 -14.92 3.35 16.60
C PRO A 260 -14.51 4.29 15.45
N ASN A 261 -13.50 3.90 14.65
CA ASN A 261 -13.04 4.71 13.53
C ASN A 261 -14.08 4.81 12.39
N PHE A 262 -15.05 3.90 12.34
CA PHE A 262 -16.09 3.84 11.34
C PHE A 262 -17.47 4.26 11.90
N ALA A 263 -17.50 4.77 13.13
CA ALA A 263 -18.73 5.16 13.81
C ALA A 263 -19.55 6.21 13.04
N TYR A 264 -18.93 6.96 12.14
CA TYR A 264 -19.56 8.02 11.34
C TYR A 264 -19.53 7.73 9.83
N ALA A 265 -19.34 6.48 9.44
CA ALA A 265 -19.12 6.08 8.04
C ALA A 265 -20.28 6.43 7.09
N ASP A 266 -21.50 6.63 7.61
CA ASP A 266 -22.67 7.01 6.82
C ASP A 266 -22.83 8.54 6.63
N TYR A 267 -21.96 9.34 7.26
CA TYR A 267 -21.92 10.79 7.02
C TYR A 267 -20.99 11.12 5.85
N GLN A 268 -21.32 12.21 5.12
CA GLN A 268 -20.52 12.69 3.99
C GLN A 268 -19.56 13.82 4.36
N ALA A 269 -19.68 14.37 5.55
CA ALA A 269 -18.82 15.43 6.06
C ALA A 269 -18.75 15.38 7.59
N ILE A 270 -17.71 15.97 8.15
CA ILE A 270 -17.56 16.16 9.59
C ILE A 270 -18.39 17.38 9.99
N LEU A 271 -19.34 17.15 10.89
CA LEU A 271 -20.20 18.19 11.44
C LEU A 271 -19.98 18.31 12.95
N PRO A 272 -20.19 19.49 13.55
CA PRO A 272 -20.21 19.61 14.99
C PRO A 272 -21.31 18.70 15.60
N ASP A 273 -21.01 18.09 16.74
CA ASP A 273 -21.97 17.33 17.54
C ASP A 273 -22.65 16.15 16.81
N MET A 274 -21.91 15.48 15.91
CA MET A 274 -22.42 14.30 15.22
C MET A 274 -22.70 13.15 16.19
N GLU A 275 -23.90 12.58 16.12
CA GLU A 275 -24.19 11.29 16.75
C GLU A 275 -23.64 10.13 15.86
N PRO A 276 -23.17 9.02 16.46
CA PRO A 276 -22.70 7.87 15.70
C PRO A 276 -23.73 7.37 14.69
N LYS A 277 -23.31 7.17 13.45
CA LYS A 277 -24.13 6.63 12.37
C LYS A 277 -23.30 5.60 11.57
N PRO A 278 -23.08 4.41 12.16
CA PRO A 278 -22.31 3.37 11.51
C PRO A 278 -23.08 2.75 10.35
N ARG A 279 -22.37 2.47 9.26
CA ARG A 279 -22.89 1.75 8.11
C ARG A 279 -22.53 0.26 8.20
N ARG A 280 -23.54 -0.64 8.22
CA ARG A 280 -23.34 -2.07 8.45
C ARG A 280 -22.57 -2.80 7.35
N ASP A 281 -22.61 -2.28 6.14
CA ASP A 281 -21.94 -2.82 4.96
C ASP A 281 -20.63 -2.10 4.63
N VAL A 282 -20.10 -1.31 5.56
CA VAL A 282 -18.84 -0.57 5.38
C VAL A 282 -17.70 -1.49 5.03
N THR A 283 -16.85 -1.03 4.12
CA THR A 283 -15.66 -1.74 3.69
C THR A 283 -14.40 -1.15 4.31
N TRP A 284 -13.24 -1.72 3.99
CA TRP A 284 -11.97 -1.09 4.27
C TRP A 284 -11.91 0.35 3.75
N ASP A 285 -11.21 1.20 4.45
CA ASP A 285 -10.81 2.48 3.88
C ASP A 285 -9.69 2.27 2.84
N SER A 286 -9.70 3.09 1.81
CA SER A 286 -8.79 2.94 0.68
C SER A 286 -7.33 3.22 1.04
N SER A 287 -7.06 3.99 2.12
CA SER A 287 -5.72 4.34 2.55
C SER A 287 -4.98 3.15 3.16
N HIS A 288 -5.61 2.41 4.08
CA HIS A 288 -5.02 1.21 4.65
C HIS A 288 -5.00 0.05 3.67
N PHE A 289 -6.05 -0.08 2.84
CA PHE A 289 -6.15 -1.20 1.90
C PHE A 289 -5.18 -1.10 0.71
N THR A 290 -4.52 0.03 0.49
CA THR A 290 -3.44 0.16 -0.52
C THR A 290 -2.33 -0.88 -0.32
N ARG A 291 -2.12 -1.37 0.90
CA ARG A 291 -1.14 -2.41 1.24
C ARG A 291 -1.46 -3.75 0.58
N MET A 292 -2.75 -4.06 0.40
CA MET A 292 -3.18 -5.26 -0.30
C MET A 292 -2.67 -5.32 -1.75
N ALA A 293 -2.49 -4.16 -2.40
CA ALA A 293 -1.95 -4.11 -3.76
C ALA A 293 -0.54 -4.70 -3.88
N ALA A 294 0.27 -4.57 -2.83
CA ALA A 294 1.59 -5.18 -2.76
C ALA A 294 1.52 -6.61 -2.18
N CYS A 295 0.87 -6.81 -1.04
CA CYS A 295 0.81 -8.10 -0.34
C CYS A 295 0.24 -9.23 -1.20
N ILE A 296 -0.76 -8.95 -2.04
CA ILE A 296 -1.37 -9.96 -2.92
C ILE A 296 -0.38 -10.54 -3.92
N ILE A 297 0.66 -9.79 -4.30
CA ILE A 297 1.72 -10.27 -5.21
C ILE A 297 2.57 -11.33 -4.48
N SER A 298 3.00 -11.04 -3.24
CA SER A 298 3.74 -11.98 -2.40
C SER A 298 2.95 -13.28 -2.16
N TRP A 299 1.67 -13.12 -1.81
CA TRP A 299 0.78 -14.26 -1.59
C TRP A 299 0.59 -15.12 -2.85
N ARG A 300 0.51 -14.49 -4.04
CA ARG A 300 0.42 -15.18 -5.32
C ARG A 300 1.70 -15.95 -5.64
N ASN A 301 2.85 -15.28 -5.54
CA ASN A 301 4.14 -15.84 -5.95
C ASN A 301 4.56 -17.04 -5.08
N ALA A 302 4.11 -17.09 -3.81
CA ALA A 302 4.39 -18.21 -2.90
C ALA A 302 3.53 -19.46 -3.16
N GLN A 303 2.58 -19.45 -4.12
CA GLN A 303 1.68 -20.57 -4.29
C GLN A 303 2.35 -21.76 -4.98
N PRO A 304 2.28 -22.98 -4.39
CA PRO A 304 2.98 -24.14 -4.89
C PRO A 304 2.32 -24.79 -6.12
N THR A 305 1.09 -24.38 -6.47
CA THR A 305 0.36 -24.98 -7.59
C THR A 305 -0.27 -23.92 -8.48
N GLN A 306 -0.32 -24.20 -9.79
CA GLN A 306 -0.94 -23.31 -10.78
C GLN A 306 -2.40 -22.97 -10.44
N LYS A 307 -3.15 -23.93 -9.87
CA LYS A 307 -4.54 -23.68 -9.47
C LYS A 307 -4.66 -22.61 -8.39
N ARG A 308 -3.79 -22.63 -7.38
CA ARG A 308 -3.78 -21.64 -6.30
C ARG A 308 -3.27 -20.30 -6.80
N TYR A 309 -2.21 -20.32 -7.59
CA TYR A 309 -1.68 -19.14 -8.27
C TYR A 309 -2.78 -18.43 -9.06
N ALA A 310 -3.50 -19.15 -9.92
CA ALA A 310 -4.54 -18.60 -10.77
C ALA A 310 -5.70 -17.98 -9.97
N LEU A 311 -6.05 -18.54 -8.80
CA LEU A 311 -7.09 -17.95 -7.95
C LEU A 311 -6.63 -16.59 -7.40
N ILE A 312 -5.40 -16.49 -6.87
CA ILE A 312 -4.89 -15.22 -6.32
C ILE A 312 -4.66 -14.23 -7.46
N GLU A 313 -4.19 -14.66 -8.61
CA GLU A 313 -4.08 -13.82 -9.80
C GLU A 313 -5.45 -13.26 -10.23
N LYS A 314 -6.51 -14.07 -10.20
CA LYS A 314 -7.87 -13.58 -10.41
C LYS A 314 -8.23 -12.46 -9.41
N ARG A 315 -7.93 -12.64 -8.12
CA ARG A 315 -8.19 -11.62 -7.09
C ARG A 315 -7.39 -10.34 -7.32
N ARG A 316 -6.11 -10.47 -7.72
CA ARG A 316 -5.27 -9.33 -8.11
C ARG A 316 -5.90 -8.52 -9.26
N ALA A 317 -6.31 -9.22 -10.32
CA ALA A 317 -6.94 -8.58 -11.47
C ALA A 317 -8.31 -7.94 -11.12
N GLN A 318 -9.08 -8.57 -10.24
CA GLN A 318 -10.32 -8.02 -9.71
C GLN A 318 -10.09 -6.80 -8.83
N LEU A 319 -9.02 -6.79 -8.01
CA LEU A 319 -8.63 -5.61 -7.23
C LEU A 319 -8.20 -4.46 -8.13
N ALA A 320 -7.45 -4.74 -9.19
CA ALA A 320 -7.10 -3.73 -10.19
C ALA A 320 -8.35 -3.15 -10.87
N THR A 321 -9.33 -3.98 -11.18
CA THR A 321 -10.63 -3.53 -11.70
C THR A 321 -11.37 -2.66 -10.69
N GLN A 322 -11.42 -3.08 -9.42
CA GLN A 322 -12.05 -2.32 -8.34
C GLN A 322 -11.40 -0.95 -8.16
N PHE A 323 -10.06 -0.90 -8.17
CA PHE A 323 -9.34 0.37 -8.08
C PHE A 323 -9.68 1.29 -9.25
N ALA A 324 -9.54 0.81 -10.48
CA ALA A 324 -9.67 1.65 -11.68
C ALA A 324 -11.12 2.10 -11.96
N SER A 325 -12.13 1.35 -11.49
CA SER A 325 -13.54 1.68 -11.77
C SER A 325 -14.29 2.25 -10.58
N GLU A 326 -13.92 1.89 -9.35
CA GLU A 326 -14.69 2.29 -8.17
C GLU A 326 -13.89 3.12 -7.16
N ILE A 327 -12.67 2.73 -6.83
CA ILE A 327 -11.89 3.43 -5.80
C ILE A 327 -11.34 4.75 -6.34
N CYS A 328 -10.73 4.73 -7.53
CA CYS A 328 -10.12 5.91 -8.13
C CYS A 328 -11.10 6.59 -9.09
N LYS A 329 -11.51 7.80 -8.76
CA LYS A 329 -12.51 8.56 -9.52
C LYS A 329 -11.92 9.88 -10.06
N LYS A 330 -12.34 10.28 -11.25
CA LYS A 330 -11.97 11.60 -11.80
C LYS A 330 -12.97 12.64 -11.32
N VAL A 331 -12.54 13.54 -10.44
CA VAL A 331 -13.36 14.60 -9.83
C VAL A 331 -12.74 15.96 -10.17
N ASN A 332 -13.49 16.84 -10.81
CA ASN A 332 -13.02 18.16 -11.26
C ASN A 332 -11.72 18.11 -12.07
N GLY A 333 -11.51 17.03 -12.83
CA GLY A 333 -10.31 16.84 -13.66
C GLY A 333 -9.18 16.03 -12.99
N TYR A 334 -9.20 15.85 -11.68
CA TYR A 334 -8.18 15.14 -10.89
C TYR A 334 -8.61 13.74 -10.53
N TRP A 335 -7.66 12.79 -10.50
CA TRP A 335 -7.89 11.44 -10.04
C TRP A 335 -7.78 11.39 -8.51
N LEU A 336 -8.86 11.07 -7.83
CA LEU A 336 -8.96 11.02 -6.36
C LEU A 336 -9.46 9.65 -5.90
N ALA A 337 -9.01 9.21 -4.72
CA ALA A 337 -9.50 7.96 -4.12
C ALA A 337 -10.73 8.24 -3.25
N THR A 338 -11.76 7.41 -3.39
CA THR A 338 -12.89 7.36 -2.46
C THR A 338 -12.43 6.93 -1.07
N THR A 339 -13.21 7.27 -0.05
CA THR A 339 -12.88 6.89 1.34
C THR A 339 -12.83 5.38 1.51
N PHE A 340 -13.76 4.65 0.88
CA PHE A 340 -13.89 3.19 1.03
C PHE A 340 -13.66 2.47 -0.29
N ILE A 341 -13.18 1.22 -0.20
CA ILE A 341 -12.82 0.42 -1.39
C ILE A 341 -14.03 -0.04 -2.23
N ASP A 342 -15.24 0.12 -1.74
CA ASP A 342 -16.46 -0.11 -2.53
C ASP A 342 -16.86 1.09 -3.42
N GLY A 343 -16.05 2.13 -3.45
CA GLY A 343 -16.29 3.33 -4.25
C GLY A 343 -17.18 4.36 -3.57
N THR A 344 -17.55 4.16 -2.32
CA THR A 344 -18.35 5.13 -1.55
C THR A 344 -17.47 6.07 -0.74
N ASN A 345 -17.97 7.28 -0.50
CA ASN A 345 -17.38 8.21 0.44
C ASN A 345 -18.15 8.19 1.76
N GLY A 346 -17.49 8.63 2.83
CA GLY A 346 -18.02 8.74 4.16
C GLY A 346 -16.93 9.20 5.12
N VAL A 347 -17.25 9.34 6.39
CA VAL A 347 -16.29 9.75 7.41
C VAL A 347 -15.54 8.51 7.94
N PHE A 348 -14.22 8.53 7.80
CA PHE A 348 -13.31 7.58 8.43
C PHE A 348 -12.42 8.34 9.42
N ARG A 349 -12.48 8.04 10.70
CA ARG A 349 -11.85 8.83 11.78
C ARG A 349 -12.31 10.29 11.72
N LYS A 350 -11.39 11.18 11.31
CA LYS A 350 -11.62 12.63 11.14
C LYS A 350 -11.60 13.06 9.68
N TYR A 351 -11.46 12.10 8.75
CA TYR A 351 -11.37 12.37 7.32
C TYR A 351 -12.72 12.09 6.65
N SER A 352 -13.06 12.85 5.64
CA SER A 352 -14.30 12.69 4.87
C SER A 352 -14.04 12.85 3.37
N GLY A 353 -14.90 12.26 2.56
CA GLY A 353 -14.84 12.37 1.11
C GLY A 353 -13.52 11.82 0.54
N TYR A 354 -12.84 12.61 -0.29
CA TYR A 354 -11.64 12.21 -1.01
C TYR A 354 -10.31 12.48 -0.26
N GLU A 355 -10.36 12.80 1.02
CA GLU A 355 -9.16 13.15 1.81
C GLU A 355 -8.13 12.02 1.91
N ASN A 356 -8.54 10.77 1.69
CA ASN A 356 -7.64 9.62 1.62
C ASN A 356 -6.79 9.57 0.33
N SER A 357 -6.99 10.50 -0.59
CA SER A 357 -6.28 10.51 -1.89
C SER A 357 -4.76 10.68 -1.78
N ALA A 358 -4.25 11.18 -0.66
CA ALA A 358 -2.80 11.25 -0.40
C ALA A 358 -2.10 9.89 -0.59
N HIS A 359 -2.79 8.78 -0.29
CA HIS A 359 -2.25 7.43 -0.45
C HIS A 359 -2.12 6.97 -1.91
N ILE A 360 -2.80 7.62 -2.86
CA ILE A 360 -2.55 7.39 -4.30
C ILE A 360 -1.13 7.83 -4.64
N LEU A 361 -0.67 8.97 -4.11
CA LEU A 361 0.61 9.56 -4.46
C LEU A 361 1.84 8.72 -4.07
N ILE A 362 1.70 7.78 -3.13
CA ILE A 362 2.77 6.82 -2.80
C ILE A 362 2.93 5.70 -3.85
N GLY A 363 1.99 5.56 -4.77
CA GLY A 363 2.13 4.71 -5.96
C GLY A 363 1.82 3.22 -5.80
N TRP A 364 1.55 2.69 -4.59
CA TRP A 364 1.46 1.24 -4.35
C TRP A 364 0.41 0.51 -5.20
N TRP A 365 -0.69 1.18 -5.58
CA TRP A 365 -1.69 0.60 -6.46
C TRP A 365 -1.13 0.19 -7.84
N SER A 366 -0.04 0.83 -8.28
CA SER A 366 0.61 0.49 -9.56
C SER A 366 1.25 -0.91 -9.55
N LEU A 367 1.57 -1.45 -8.37
CA LEU A 367 2.10 -2.81 -8.21
C LEU A 367 1.12 -3.89 -8.68
N LEU A 368 -0.17 -3.58 -8.79
CA LEU A 368 -1.15 -4.47 -9.42
C LEU A 368 -0.90 -4.72 -10.90
N GLY A 369 -0.04 -3.93 -11.56
CA GLY A 369 0.40 -4.17 -12.94
C GLY A 369 -0.74 -4.08 -13.97
N ASP A 370 -1.73 -3.22 -13.78
CA ASP A 370 -2.86 -3.04 -14.71
C ASP A 370 -2.65 -1.79 -15.56
N VAL A 371 -2.90 -1.90 -16.88
CA VAL A 371 -2.72 -0.80 -17.83
C VAL A 371 -3.55 0.43 -17.49
N ARG A 372 -4.76 0.27 -16.97
CA ARG A 372 -5.64 1.37 -16.56
C ARG A 372 -5.05 2.13 -15.38
N ILE A 373 -4.46 1.40 -14.44
CA ILE A 373 -3.79 1.99 -13.26
C ILE A 373 -2.56 2.78 -13.72
N ARG A 374 -1.75 2.21 -14.61
CA ARG A 374 -0.60 2.91 -15.18
C ARG A 374 -1.03 4.20 -15.90
N GLN A 375 -2.12 4.16 -16.67
CA GLN A 375 -2.68 5.34 -17.33
C GLN A 375 -3.13 6.40 -16.32
N ILE A 376 -3.80 6.00 -15.22
CA ILE A 376 -4.18 6.91 -14.14
C ILE A 376 -2.94 7.62 -13.59
N TYR A 377 -1.87 6.89 -13.25
CA TYR A 377 -0.63 7.48 -12.76
C TYR A 377 0.06 8.38 -13.80
N THR A 378 -0.02 8.02 -15.08
CA THR A 378 0.46 8.87 -16.17
C THR A 378 -0.31 10.19 -16.25
N GLU A 379 -1.61 10.18 -15.98
CA GLU A 379 -2.42 11.40 -15.93
C GLU A 379 -2.14 12.22 -14.67
N ILE A 380 -1.99 11.57 -13.50
CA ILE A 380 -1.60 12.25 -12.26
C ILE A 380 -0.24 12.94 -12.41
N LEU A 381 0.72 12.31 -13.06
CA LEU A 381 2.07 12.86 -13.26
C LEU A 381 2.05 14.21 -14.03
N LYS A 382 1.06 14.44 -14.89
CA LYS A 382 0.93 15.72 -15.62
C LYS A 382 0.62 16.91 -14.72
N GLU A 383 0.12 16.66 -13.52
CA GLU A 383 -0.20 17.69 -12.53
C GLU A 383 1.02 18.14 -11.73
N PHE A 384 2.17 17.50 -11.90
CA PHE A 384 3.43 17.87 -11.29
C PHE A 384 4.34 18.64 -12.29
N PRO A 385 5.18 19.55 -11.81
CA PRO A 385 5.34 20.03 -10.43
C PRO A 385 4.13 20.85 -9.94
N LEU A 386 3.74 20.67 -8.69
CA LEU A 386 2.54 21.29 -8.12
C LEU A 386 2.59 22.81 -7.99
N GLY A 387 3.74 23.44 -8.23
CA GLY A 387 3.97 24.86 -7.96
C GLY A 387 3.13 25.85 -8.77
N ALA A 388 2.76 25.48 -10.02
CA ALA A 388 2.05 26.40 -10.93
C ALA A 388 0.56 26.60 -10.55
N ASN A 389 -0.06 25.62 -9.88
CA ASN A 389 -1.47 25.63 -9.51
C ASN A 389 -1.70 25.29 -8.04
N ARG A 390 -0.79 25.72 -7.17
CA ARG A 390 -0.77 25.38 -5.75
C ARG A 390 -2.13 25.57 -5.05
N ASP A 391 -2.82 26.66 -5.34
CA ASP A 391 -4.09 27.02 -4.67
C ASP A 391 -5.31 26.24 -5.18
N THR A 392 -5.17 25.51 -6.28
CA THR A 392 -6.29 24.80 -6.93
C THR A 392 -6.02 23.31 -7.14
N ASN A 393 -4.76 22.87 -6.95
CA ASN A 393 -4.39 21.47 -7.15
C ASN A 393 -4.55 20.67 -5.85
N PRO A 394 -5.51 19.73 -5.77
CA PRO A 394 -5.78 18.97 -4.55
C PRO A 394 -4.60 18.10 -4.10
N TYR A 395 -3.72 17.69 -5.00
CA TYR A 395 -2.54 16.89 -4.66
C TYR A 395 -1.56 17.65 -3.78
N PHE A 396 -1.51 18.97 -3.91
CA PHE A 396 -0.70 19.80 -3.03
C PHE A 396 -1.17 19.71 -1.58
N ASP A 397 -2.47 19.86 -1.36
CA ASP A 397 -3.06 19.77 -0.02
C ASP A 397 -2.86 18.37 0.57
N PHE A 398 -3.06 17.32 -0.21
CA PHE A 398 -2.87 15.94 0.23
C PHE A 398 -1.40 15.62 0.56
N ALA A 399 -0.46 16.14 -0.23
CA ALA A 399 0.97 15.96 0.03
C ALA A 399 1.43 16.68 1.30
N THR A 400 0.79 17.81 1.65
CA THR A 400 1.16 18.63 2.82
C THR A 400 0.48 18.23 4.12
N ILE A 401 -0.58 17.40 4.10
CA ILE A 401 -1.35 17.00 5.30
C ILE A 401 -0.56 16.11 6.27
N ARG A 402 0.56 15.53 5.87
CA ARG A 402 1.33 14.62 6.73
C ARG A 402 2.30 15.42 7.62
N ASP A 403 1.86 15.74 8.83
CA ASP A 403 2.64 16.45 9.88
C ASP A 403 3.91 15.71 10.38
N GLN A 404 4.29 14.57 9.79
CA GLN A 404 5.40 13.72 10.26
C GLN A 404 6.06 12.96 9.11
N ASN A 405 6.21 13.60 7.96
CA ASN A 405 6.89 13.00 6.82
C ASN A 405 8.41 13.20 6.98
N PRO A 406 9.28 12.15 6.87
CA PRO A 406 10.74 12.30 6.87
C PRO A 406 11.25 13.16 5.72
N PHE A 407 10.42 13.41 4.71
CA PHE A 407 10.69 14.29 3.58
C PHE A 407 10.25 15.74 3.83
N TYR A 408 9.88 16.07 5.08
CA TYR A 408 9.54 17.43 5.47
C TYR A 408 10.81 18.23 5.70
N ASP A 409 11.03 19.21 4.85
CA ASP A 409 12.02 20.27 5.06
C ASP A 409 11.33 21.44 5.76
N ALA A 410 11.78 21.74 6.98
CA ALA A 410 11.22 22.82 7.80
C ALA A 410 11.41 24.22 7.18
N ASP A 411 12.42 24.39 6.33
CA ASP A 411 12.76 25.67 5.68
C ASP A 411 12.01 25.89 4.37
N THR A 412 11.72 24.82 3.63
CA THR A 412 11.12 24.87 2.29
C THR A 412 9.70 24.31 2.22
N GLY A 413 9.23 23.64 3.29
CA GLY A 413 8.04 22.83 3.26
C GLY A 413 8.31 21.43 2.73
N TYR A 414 7.25 20.65 2.47
CA TYR A 414 7.36 19.26 2.01
C TYR A 414 8.16 19.14 0.72
N ASP A 415 9.00 18.11 0.65
CA ASP A 415 9.63 17.73 -0.61
C ASP A 415 8.59 17.11 -1.57
N LEU A 416 7.92 17.98 -2.29
CA LEU A 416 6.95 17.58 -3.34
C LEU A 416 7.63 16.80 -4.48
N GLY A 417 8.94 16.93 -4.63
CA GLY A 417 9.72 16.16 -5.57
C GLY A 417 9.67 14.67 -5.28
N MET A 418 9.63 14.27 -4.02
CA MET A 418 9.50 12.85 -3.65
C MET A 418 8.15 12.27 -4.10
N TYR A 419 7.04 12.98 -3.90
CA TYR A 419 5.73 12.54 -4.40
C TYR A 419 5.68 12.48 -5.92
N GLN A 420 6.27 13.47 -6.59
CA GLN A 420 6.43 13.46 -8.04
C GLN A 420 7.23 12.23 -8.50
N CYS A 421 8.32 11.91 -7.82
CA CYS A 421 9.15 10.75 -8.15
C CYS A 421 8.40 9.42 -7.96
N MET A 422 7.65 9.26 -6.85
CA MET A 422 6.84 8.05 -6.61
C MET A 422 5.78 7.87 -7.69
N VAL A 423 5.04 8.93 -8.05
CA VAL A 423 4.02 8.91 -9.10
C VAL A 423 4.66 8.63 -10.47
N MET A 424 5.81 9.22 -10.75
CA MET A 424 6.59 8.97 -11.97
C MET A 424 6.98 7.49 -12.07
N CYS A 425 7.58 6.92 -11.04
CA CYS A 425 7.93 5.50 -11.02
C CYS A 425 6.68 4.61 -11.21
N ALA A 426 5.58 4.93 -10.52
CA ALA A 426 4.31 4.22 -10.67
C ALA A 426 3.75 4.24 -12.10
N SER A 427 3.90 5.36 -12.81
CA SER A 427 3.47 5.52 -14.20
C SER A 427 4.30 4.72 -15.20
N LYS A 428 5.48 4.23 -14.80
CA LYS A 428 6.47 3.58 -15.66
C LYS A 428 6.65 2.08 -15.36
N LEU A 429 6.02 1.56 -14.31
CA LEU A 429 6.04 0.13 -14.02
C LEU A 429 5.42 -0.68 -15.17
N PRO A 430 5.93 -1.90 -15.43
CA PRO A 430 5.37 -2.76 -16.45
C PRO A 430 3.93 -3.17 -16.09
N CYS A 431 3.15 -3.49 -17.11
CA CYS A 431 1.86 -4.14 -16.90
C CYS A 431 2.09 -5.66 -16.85
N ALA A 432 1.40 -6.34 -15.94
CA ALA A 432 1.40 -7.80 -15.91
C ALA A 432 0.72 -8.32 -17.20
N SER A 433 1.31 -9.34 -17.81
CA SER A 433 0.66 -10.06 -18.90
C SER A 433 -0.71 -10.58 -18.47
N ARG A 434 -1.70 -10.47 -19.33
CA ARG A 434 -2.98 -11.15 -19.12
C ARG A 434 -2.73 -12.64 -19.43
N SER A 435 -2.46 -13.44 -18.39
CA SER A 435 -2.39 -14.91 -18.50
C SER A 435 -3.77 -15.53 -18.73
#